data_f5796ff2be8b2c7cd5718a21fcd75b31
#
_entry.id   f5796ff2be8b2c7cd5718a21fcd75b31
#
_cell.length_a   1.000
_cell.length_b   1.000
_cell.length_c   1.000
_cell.angle_alpha   90.00
_cell.angle_beta   90.00
_cell.angle_gamma   90.00
#
_symmetry.space_group_name_H-M   'P 1'
#
loop_
_entity.id
_entity.type
_entity.pdbx_description
1 polymer ?
#
loop_
_entity_poly.entity_id
_entity_poly.type
_entity_poly.pdbx_seq_one_letter_code
_entity_poly.pdbx_strand_id
1 'polypeptide(L)'
;MSEKFSKFDIVEFLDDKETRQHYLNEVIADGDLDEFKRAIFYIAKAEGIEKVAKRANLNRESLYKIFKPNSKPRFESIFKILKALNLQTSFVYKTS
;
A
#
# COMPACT_ATOMS: atom_id res chain seq x y z
N MET A 1 3.16 -17.25 -15.29
CA MET A 1 4.02 -16.63 -15.63
C MET A 1 4.42 -15.77 -14.82
N SER A 2 5.27 -15.52 -14.54
CA SER A 2 5.59 -14.76 -13.72
C SER A 2 6.42 -13.79 -14.11
N GLU A 3 5.90 -12.79 -14.67
CA GLU A 3 6.61 -11.74 -14.98
C GLU A 3 6.98 -11.06 -13.76
N LYS A 4 8.16 -10.69 -13.55
CA LYS A 4 8.56 -9.92 -12.46
C LYS A 4 8.74 -8.54 -12.88
N PHE A 5 7.96 -7.63 -12.32
CA PHE A 5 8.12 -6.22 -12.62
C PHE A 5 9.23 -5.67 -11.74
N SER A 6 10.01 -4.75 -12.25
CA SER A 6 10.92 -3.98 -11.41
C SER A 6 10.07 -3.02 -10.59
N LYS A 7 10.66 -2.39 -9.58
CA LYS A 7 9.91 -1.41 -8.78
C LYS A 7 9.33 -0.33 -9.64
N PHE A 8 10.08 0.10 -10.62
CA PHE A 8 9.64 1.17 -11.49
C PHE A 8 8.43 0.74 -12.29
N ASP A 9 8.46 -0.48 -12.81
CA ASP A 9 7.35 -0.99 -13.60
C ASP A 9 6.10 -1.17 -12.77
N ILE A 10 6.26 -1.59 -11.53
CA ILE A 10 5.12 -1.77 -10.65
C ILE A 10 4.42 -0.46 -10.38
N VAL A 11 5.19 0.60 -10.15
CA VAL A 11 4.60 1.89 -9.90
C VAL A 11 3.81 2.36 -11.11
N GLU A 12 4.35 2.15 -12.30
CA GLU A 12 3.62 2.49 -13.51
C GLU A 12 2.38 1.66 -13.70
N PHE A 13 2.48 0.37 -13.37
CA PHE A 13 1.35 -0.53 -13.49
C PHE A 13 0.22 -0.12 -12.57
N LEU A 14 0.52 0.49 -11.44
CA LEU A 14 -0.48 0.90 -10.47
C LEU A 14 -1.02 2.30 -10.75
N ASP A 15 -1.23 2.60 -12.00
CA ASP A 15 -1.64 3.91 -12.40
C ASP A 15 -3.11 4.17 -12.15
N ASP A 16 -3.97 3.16 -12.22
CA ASP A 16 -5.38 3.39 -12.01
C ASP A 16 -5.88 2.69 -10.75
N LYS A 17 -7.02 3.16 -10.26
CA LYS A 17 -7.55 2.72 -8.98
C LYS A 17 -7.98 1.28 -8.97
N GLU A 18 -8.51 0.81 -10.06
CA GLU A 18 -8.97 -0.56 -10.14
C GLU A 18 -7.80 -1.53 -10.03
N THR A 19 -6.72 -1.22 -10.70
CA THR A 19 -5.52 -2.05 -10.63
C THR A 19 -4.96 -2.06 -9.21
N ARG A 20 -4.94 -0.91 -8.56
CA ARG A 20 -4.46 -0.80 -7.18
C ARG A 20 -5.29 -1.66 -6.25
N GLN A 21 -6.60 -1.62 -6.43
CA GLN A 21 -7.51 -2.36 -5.59
C GLN A 21 -7.29 -3.86 -5.75
N HIS A 22 -7.17 -4.34 -6.97
CA HIS A 22 -6.91 -5.73 -7.23
C HIS A 22 -5.58 -6.18 -6.62
N TYR A 23 -4.57 -5.37 -6.77
CA TYR A 23 -3.25 -5.69 -6.26
C TYR A 23 -3.28 -5.85 -4.74
N LEU A 24 -3.92 -4.91 -4.04
CA LEU A 24 -4.00 -4.98 -2.60
C LEU A 24 -4.80 -6.19 -2.13
N ASN A 25 -5.89 -6.47 -2.81
CA ASN A 25 -6.72 -7.60 -2.42
C ASN A 25 -5.99 -8.92 -2.59
N GLU A 26 -5.20 -9.03 -3.63
CA GLU A 26 -4.44 -10.24 -3.85
C GLU A 26 -3.34 -10.42 -2.82
N VAL A 27 -2.64 -9.34 -2.52
CA VAL A 27 -1.55 -9.40 -1.58
C VAL A 27 -2.04 -9.72 -0.19
N ILE A 28 -3.15 -9.10 0.23
CA ILE A 28 -3.65 -9.34 1.57
C ILE A 28 -4.23 -10.74 1.71
N ALA A 29 -4.72 -11.28 0.62
CA ALA A 29 -5.25 -12.63 0.65
C ALA A 29 -4.15 -13.66 0.92
N ASP A 30 -2.94 -13.36 0.51
CA ASP A 30 -1.81 -14.23 0.78
C ASP A 30 -1.35 -14.13 2.23
N GLY A 31 -1.67 -13.06 2.90
CA GLY A 31 -1.32 -12.94 4.31
C GLY A 31 0.10 -12.52 4.61
N ASP A 32 0.84 -12.05 3.63
CA ASP A 32 2.22 -11.64 3.83
C ASP A 32 2.25 -10.15 4.16
N LEU A 33 2.50 -9.83 5.41
CA LEU A 33 2.47 -8.45 5.86
C LEU A 33 3.53 -7.58 5.22
N ASP A 34 4.71 -8.14 5.00
CA ASP A 34 5.76 -7.37 4.36
C ASP A 34 5.38 -7.04 2.94
N GLU A 35 4.77 -7.96 2.25
CA GLU A 35 4.33 -7.71 0.90
C GLU A 35 3.20 -6.71 0.87
N PHE A 36 2.32 -6.77 1.84
CA PHE A 36 1.24 -5.81 1.95
C PHE A 36 1.78 -4.40 2.17
N LYS A 37 2.78 -4.26 3.04
CA LYS A 37 3.42 -2.97 3.25
C LYS A 37 4.04 -2.45 1.97
N ARG A 38 4.71 -3.33 1.25
CA ARG A 38 5.34 -2.96 -0.01
C ARG A 38 4.30 -2.49 -1.02
N ALA A 39 3.18 -3.20 -1.07
CA ALA A 39 2.12 -2.85 -2.00
C ALA A 39 1.57 -1.46 -1.70
N ILE A 40 1.32 -1.17 -0.43
CA ILE A 40 0.84 0.15 -0.05
C ILE A 40 1.86 1.22 -0.43
N PHE A 41 3.12 0.92 -0.23
CA PHE A 41 4.18 1.87 -0.54
C PHE A 41 4.22 2.17 -2.04
N TYR A 42 4.10 1.15 -2.87
CA TYR A 42 4.12 1.36 -4.32
C TYR A 42 2.91 2.18 -4.76
N ILE A 43 1.76 1.94 -4.15
CA ILE A 43 0.58 2.73 -4.47
C ILE A 43 0.78 4.18 -4.03
N ALA A 44 1.38 4.38 -2.86
CA ALA A 44 1.66 5.73 -2.39
C ALA A 44 2.63 6.44 -3.34
N LYS A 45 3.60 5.71 -3.87
CA LYS A 45 4.50 6.30 -4.86
C LYS A 45 3.78 6.66 -6.13
N ALA A 46 2.88 5.80 -6.57
CA ALA A 46 2.11 6.09 -7.78
C ALA A 46 1.22 7.31 -7.58
N GLU A 47 0.70 7.48 -6.39
CA GLU A 47 -0.16 8.62 -6.09
C GLU A 47 0.65 9.89 -5.85
N GLY A 48 1.87 9.75 -5.35
CA GLY A 48 2.72 10.88 -5.00
C GLY A 48 3.01 10.88 -3.52
N ILE A 49 4.24 10.54 -3.15
CA ILE A 49 4.62 10.38 -1.74
C ILE A 49 4.30 11.61 -0.92
N GLU A 50 4.60 12.78 -1.43
CA GLU A 50 4.38 13.99 -0.65
C GLU A 50 2.90 14.29 -0.47
N LYS A 51 2.14 14.02 -1.50
CA LYS A 51 0.70 14.20 -1.43
C LYS A 51 0.09 13.28 -0.38
N VAL A 52 0.52 12.03 -0.37
CA VAL A 52 0.00 11.05 0.56
C VAL A 52 0.42 11.40 1.99
N ALA A 53 1.67 11.78 2.18
CA ALA A 53 2.15 12.15 3.49
C ALA A 53 1.35 13.31 4.06
N LYS A 54 1.11 14.31 3.23
CA LYS A 54 0.36 15.46 3.64
C LYS A 54 -1.06 15.09 4.05
N ARG A 55 -1.73 14.27 3.26
CA ARG A 55 -3.08 13.85 3.57
C ARG A 55 -3.14 12.99 4.82
N ALA A 56 -2.09 12.22 5.07
CA ALA A 56 -2.03 11.35 6.25
C ALA A 56 -1.54 12.12 7.48
N ASN A 57 -1.21 13.39 7.31
CA ASN A 57 -0.68 14.22 8.38
C ASN A 57 0.63 13.64 8.90
N LEU A 58 1.47 13.20 7.99
CA LEU A 58 2.78 12.68 8.30
C LEU A 58 3.80 13.43 7.47
N ASN A 59 5.04 13.46 7.92
CA ASN A 59 6.05 13.99 7.05
C ASN A 59 6.62 12.86 6.20
N ARG A 60 7.36 13.25 5.18
CA ARG A 60 7.89 12.30 4.21
C ARG A 60 8.77 11.24 4.86
N GLU A 61 9.58 11.67 5.82
CA GLU A 61 10.49 10.76 6.48
C GLU A 61 9.76 9.73 7.32
N SER A 62 8.69 10.14 7.99
CA SER A 62 7.88 9.21 8.75
C SER A 62 7.27 8.17 7.84
N LEU A 63 6.84 8.58 6.68
CA LEU A 63 6.23 7.66 5.74
C LEU A 63 7.25 6.62 5.28
N TYR A 64 8.44 7.04 4.93
CA TYR A 64 9.48 6.10 4.54
C TYR A 64 9.86 5.16 5.67
N LYS A 65 9.86 5.65 6.90
CA LYS A 65 10.17 4.81 8.04
C LYS A 65 9.15 3.70 8.21
N ILE A 66 7.88 4.00 8.01
CA ILE A 66 6.81 3.03 8.14
C ILE A 66 7.03 1.87 7.18
N PHE A 67 7.52 2.16 5.98
CA PHE A 67 7.63 1.16 4.94
C PHE A 67 9.01 0.53 4.82
N LYS A 68 9.90 0.82 5.76
CA LYS A 68 11.20 0.18 5.77
C LYS A 68 11.07 -1.32 5.94
N PRO A 69 11.95 -2.10 5.35
CA PRO A 69 11.92 -3.55 5.59
C PRO A 69 12.05 -3.83 7.06
N ASN A 70 11.32 -4.80 7.54
CA ASN A 70 11.33 -5.24 8.92
C ASN A 70 10.79 -4.24 9.93
N SER A 71 10.23 -3.14 9.48
CA SER A 71 9.58 -2.23 10.41
C SER A 71 8.26 -2.84 10.84
N LYS A 72 7.82 -2.46 12.02
CA LYS A 72 6.53 -2.92 12.52
C LYS A 72 5.67 -1.71 12.84
N PRO A 73 5.09 -1.11 11.83
CA PRO A 73 4.31 0.10 12.05
C PRO A 73 3.05 -0.19 12.82
N ARG A 74 2.56 0.81 13.50
CA ARG A 74 1.30 0.69 14.19
C ARG A 74 0.17 0.62 13.18
N PHE A 75 -0.87 -0.11 13.54
CA PHE A 75 -2.05 -0.18 12.70
C PHE A 75 -2.61 1.21 12.41
N GLU A 76 -2.56 2.07 13.41
CA GLU A 76 -3.04 3.42 13.24
C GLU A 76 -2.35 4.15 12.09
N SER A 77 -1.04 3.97 11.98
CA SER A 77 -0.28 4.59 10.90
C SER A 77 -0.69 4.04 9.55
N ILE A 78 -0.83 2.73 9.45
CA ILE A 78 -1.26 2.10 8.22
C ILE A 78 -2.66 2.59 7.84
N PHE A 79 -3.55 2.67 8.83
CA PHE A 79 -4.91 3.11 8.60
C PHE A 79 -4.96 4.54 8.05
N LYS A 80 -4.13 5.43 8.62
CA LYS A 80 -4.06 6.79 8.13
C LYS A 80 -3.63 6.86 6.67
N ILE A 81 -2.68 6.02 6.31
CA ILE A 81 -2.18 6.01 4.94
C ILE A 81 -3.24 5.45 3.99
N LEU A 82 -3.93 4.40 4.39
CA LEU A 82 -5.00 3.87 3.55
C LEU A 82 -6.07 4.93 3.32
N LYS A 83 -6.43 5.67 4.35
CA LYS A 83 -7.40 6.75 4.18
C LYS A 83 -6.86 7.86 3.28
N ALA A 84 -5.59 8.16 3.41
CA ALA A 84 -4.97 9.18 2.57
C ALA A 84 -4.97 8.75 1.10
N LEU A 85 -4.96 7.44 0.85
CA LEU A 85 -5.03 6.92 -0.49
C LEU A 85 -6.47 6.76 -0.96
N ASN A 86 -7.42 7.16 -0.13
CA ASN A 86 -8.83 7.08 -0.46
C ASN A 86 -9.31 5.64 -0.58
N LEU A 87 -8.70 4.76 0.18
CA LEU A 87 -9.09 3.36 0.19
C LEU A 87 -10.04 3.10 1.33
N GLN A 88 -11.05 2.31 1.06
CA GLN A 88 -12.04 1.96 2.05
C GLN A 88 -11.84 0.51 2.45
N THR A 89 -11.73 0.25 3.73
CA THR A 89 -11.55 -1.13 4.18
C THR A 89 -12.90 -1.76 4.42
N SER A 90 -12.98 -3.04 4.17
CA SER A 90 -14.18 -3.78 4.47
C SER A 90 -13.81 -5.20 4.82
N PHE A 91 -14.72 -5.89 5.47
CA PHE A 91 -14.47 -7.25 5.94
C PHE A 91 -15.57 -8.16 5.48
N VAL A 92 -15.18 -9.37 5.11
CA VAL A 92 -16.12 -10.36 4.64
C VAL A 92 -15.76 -11.67 5.31
N TYR A 93 -16.75 -12.37 5.83
CA TYR A 93 -16.45 -13.68 6.38
C TYR A 93 -16.16 -14.63 5.26
N LYS A 94 -15.18 -15.49 5.48
CA LYS A 94 -14.91 -16.52 4.50
C LYS A 94 -16.00 -17.55 4.55
N THR A 95 -16.36 -18.06 3.38
CA THR A 95 -17.22 -19.21 3.35
C THR A 95 -16.29 -20.39 3.28
N SER A 96 -16.34 -21.29 4.15
CA SER A 96 -15.37 -22.35 4.15
C SER A 96 -15.70 -23.54 3.34
#